data_5979f854066f898b79900fa1682a34cd
#
_entry.id   5979f854066f898b79900fa1682a34cd
#
_cell.length_a   1.000
_cell.length_b   1.000
_cell.length_c   1.000
_cell.angle_alpha   90.00
_cell.angle_beta   90.00
_cell.angle_gamma   90.00
#
_symmetry.space_group_name_H-M   'P 1'
#
loop_
_entity.id
_entity.type
_entity.pdbx_description
1 polymer ?
#
loop_
_entity_poly.entity_id
_entity_poly.type
_entity_poly.pdbx_seq_one_letter_code
_entity_poly.pdbx_strand_id
1 'polypeptide(L)'
;MKTSMTAIATALIALGLAGCNDNRPADAEDQIGDTRGEEVGDVGGTLAGAAPAEPAIDGRLPAAGAEATDGRLDVSTEGQSGAYLTDSAGSSLYTLEDDSDGSGCVDACLDAWPPLLVGDVAPSGSERLQAGMVGTIERADGSSQVTYNGHPLYRYAADTGTGRTAGHGVEDQWGHWYLVTPEGER
;
A
#
# COMPACT_ATOMS: atom_id res chain seq x y z
N MET A 1 -34.26 -34.90 -27.91
CA MET A 1 -34.89 -35.75 -26.90
C MET A 1 -33.81 -36.44 -26.10
N LYS A 2 -33.60 -35.98 -24.88
CA LYS A 2 -33.29 -36.73 -23.64
C LYS A 2 -32.89 -35.75 -22.57
N THR A 3 -33.86 -35.42 -21.76
CA THR A 3 -33.76 -34.76 -20.46
C THR A 3 -33.04 -35.70 -19.48
N SER A 4 -32.13 -35.18 -18.71
CA SER A 4 -31.67 -35.78 -17.45
C SER A 4 -31.64 -34.70 -16.37
N MET A 5 -32.65 -34.77 -15.53
CA MET A 5 -32.72 -34.15 -14.19
C MET A 5 -31.86 -34.98 -13.24
N THR A 6 -31.05 -34.37 -12.44
CA THR A 6 -30.51 -34.98 -11.24
C THR A 6 -30.37 -33.94 -10.13
N ALA A 7 -31.29 -34.02 -9.30
CA ALA A 7 -31.45 -34.04 -7.84
C ALA A 7 -30.49 -33.21 -6.95
N ILE A 8 -31.17 -32.37 -6.22
CA ILE A 8 -30.83 -31.58 -5.02
C ILE A 8 -30.32 -32.49 -3.90
N ALA A 9 -29.25 -32.11 -3.26
CA ALA A 9 -28.88 -32.57 -1.93
C ALA A 9 -28.70 -31.35 -1.00
N THR A 10 -29.71 -31.10 -0.22
CA THR A 10 -29.73 -30.18 0.92
C THR A 10 -28.99 -30.85 2.09
N ALA A 11 -27.94 -30.25 2.59
CA ALA A 11 -27.34 -30.60 3.88
C ALA A 11 -27.41 -29.42 4.83
N LEU A 12 -28.33 -29.50 5.76
CA LEU A 12 -28.41 -28.71 6.99
C LEU A 12 -27.38 -29.29 7.97
N ILE A 13 -26.49 -28.45 8.50
CA ILE A 13 -25.74 -28.77 9.73
C ILE A 13 -25.84 -27.59 10.68
N ALA A 14 -26.17 -27.95 11.89
CA ALA A 14 -26.65 -27.21 13.02
C ALA A 14 -25.64 -26.27 13.70
N LEU A 15 -26.22 -25.34 14.46
CA LEU A 15 -25.68 -24.46 15.49
C LEU A 15 -24.72 -25.17 16.47
N GLY A 16 -23.60 -24.50 16.76
CA GLY A 16 -22.82 -24.71 17.98
C GLY A 16 -22.54 -23.34 18.63
N LEU A 17 -23.34 -22.99 19.62
CA LEU A 17 -23.09 -21.94 20.61
C LEU A 17 -22.18 -22.50 21.71
N ALA A 18 -21.18 -21.75 22.12
CA ALA A 18 -20.50 -21.66 23.42
C ALA A 18 -19.02 -21.34 23.19
N GLY A 19 -18.36 -20.42 23.86
CA GLY A 19 -18.47 -19.90 25.16
C GLY A 19 -17.59 -18.69 25.33
N CYS A 20 -18.06 -17.77 26.13
CA CYS A 20 -17.31 -16.67 26.72
C CYS A 20 -16.13 -17.21 27.52
N ASN A 21 -14.96 -16.66 27.31
CA ASN A 21 -13.88 -16.78 28.29
C ASN A 21 -13.37 -15.39 28.62
N ASP A 22 -13.99 -14.81 29.63
CA ASP A 22 -13.47 -13.69 30.39
C ASP A 22 -12.25 -14.19 31.18
N ASN A 23 -11.06 -13.76 30.81
CA ASN A 23 -9.90 -13.88 31.66
C ASN A 23 -9.25 -12.51 31.79
N ARG A 24 -9.76 -11.77 32.77
CA ARG A 24 -9.20 -10.56 33.31
C ARG A 24 -8.45 -10.92 34.57
N PRO A 25 -7.17 -10.72 34.71
CA PRO A 25 -6.58 -10.58 36.03
C PRO A 25 -6.64 -9.11 36.42
N ALA A 26 -7.25 -8.90 37.58
CA ALA A 26 -7.23 -7.68 38.34
C ALA A 26 -5.91 -7.51 39.08
N ASP A 27 -5.63 -6.24 39.40
CA ASP A 27 -4.83 -5.80 40.53
C ASP A 27 -3.30 -5.89 40.45
N ALA A 28 -2.70 -4.74 40.23
CA ALA A 28 -1.54 -4.29 41.01
C ALA A 28 -1.62 -2.78 41.13
N GLU A 29 -2.17 -2.36 42.23
CA GLU A 29 -2.10 -1.01 42.76
C GLU A 29 -0.68 -0.76 43.31
N ASP A 30 -0.28 0.51 43.18
CA ASP A 30 0.54 1.21 44.20
C ASP A 30 2.02 0.91 44.28
N GLN A 31 2.84 1.87 43.82
CA GLN A 31 3.93 2.40 44.62
C GLN A 31 4.31 3.83 44.19
N ILE A 32 3.85 4.75 45.00
CA ILE A 32 4.34 6.11 45.11
C ILE A 32 5.77 6.05 45.62
N GLY A 33 6.71 6.53 44.84
CA GLY A 33 8.10 6.76 45.25
C GLY A 33 8.44 8.23 45.09
N ASP A 34 8.12 9.00 46.10
CA ASP A 34 8.60 10.36 46.33
C ASP A 34 10.10 10.33 46.65
N THR A 35 10.94 10.97 45.85
CA THR A 35 12.27 11.41 46.28
C THR A 35 12.53 12.81 45.76
N ARG A 36 12.40 13.67 46.73
CA ARG A 36 12.80 15.07 46.88
C ARG A 36 14.31 15.23 46.76
N GLY A 37 14.73 16.32 46.07
CA GLY A 37 15.95 17.09 46.39
C GLY A 37 17.16 16.77 45.53
N GLU A 38 17.64 17.71 44.79
CA GLU A 38 18.69 18.66 45.18
C GLU A 38 18.96 19.62 44.01
N GLU A 39 18.83 20.89 44.31
CA GLU A 39 19.47 21.98 43.59
C GLU A 39 20.99 21.84 43.67
N VAL A 40 21.69 22.14 42.62
CA VAL A 40 22.90 22.99 42.62
C VAL A 40 23.41 23.24 41.21
N GLY A 41 23.69 24.50 40.90
CA GLY A 41 24.83 24.87 40.09
C GLY A 41 24.53 25.63 38.81
N ASP A 42 24.29 26.91 39.00
CA ASP A 42 24.57 27.96 37.99
C ASP A 42 26.03 27.89 37.56
N VAL A 43 26.29 27.68 36.27
CA VAL A 43 27.54 28.09 35.64
C VAL A 43 27.21 28.68 34.27
N GLY A 44 27.22 30.00 34.26
CA GLY A 44 27.23 30.79 33.04
C GLY A 44 28.35 30.38 32.08
N GLY A 45 28.02 30.20 30.84
CA GLY A 45 28.94 29.97 29.74
C GLY A 45 28.30 30.42 28.43
N THR A 46 28.39 31.72 28.19
CA THR A 46 28.11 32.31 26.89
C THR A 46 29.12 31.79 25.86
N LEU A 47 28.70 30.94 24.94
CA LEU A 47 29.38 30.76 23.68
C LEU A 47 28.34 30.85 22.56
N ALA A 48 28.32 32.01 21.93
CA ALA A 48 27.69 32.22 20.65
C ALA A 48 28.42 31.33 19.59
N GLY A 49 27.88 30.16 19.35
CA GLY A 49 28.22 29.32 18.22
C GLY A 49 27.03 29.35 17.26
N ALA A 50 27.19 30.10 16.16
CA ALA A 50 26.24 30.02 15.05
C ALA A 50 26.17 28.59 14.56
N ALA A 51 25.08 27.90 14.84
CA ALA A 51 24.75 26.64 14.20
C ALA A 51 24.58 26.90 12.69
N PRO A 52 25.17 26.07 11.82
CA PRO A 52 24.84 26.14 10.42
C PRO A 52 23.35 25.91 10.26
N ALA A 53 22.69 26.77 9.49
CA ALA A 53 21.30 26.62 9.13
C ALA A 53 21.17 25.25 8.43
N GLU A 54 20.50 24.32 9.07
CA GLU A 54 20.04 23.10 8.41
C GLU A 54 19.10 23.53 7.29
N PRO A 55 19.22 22.94 6.08
CA PRO A 55 18.25 23.21 5.03
C PRO A 55 16.89 22.81 5.59
N ALA A 56 15.95 23.73 5.57
CA ALA A 56 14.55 23.44 5.84
C ALA A 56 14.10 22.39 4.82
N ILE A 57 14.12 21.14 5.20
CA ILE A 57 13.37 20.09 4.52
C ILE A 57 11.92 20.47 4.73
N ASP A 58 11.30 20.89 3.62
CA ASP A 58 9.86 21.07 3.54
C ASP A 58 9.24 19.75 4.03
N GLY A 59 8.70 19.80 5.24
CA GLY A 59 8.31 18.61 6.01
C GLY A 59 7.00 17.99 5.50
N ARG A 60 6.90 17.76 4.20
CA ARG A 60 5.85 16.96 3.64
C ARG A 60 6.30 15.50 3.69
N LEU A 61 5.87 14.81 4.71
CA LEU A 61 6.02 13.35 4.81
C LEU A 61 5.30 12.72 3.60
N PRO A 62 5.95 11.78 2.91
CA PRO A 62 5.24 10.97 1.91
C PRO A 62 4.04 10.30 2.58
N ALA A 63 2.97 10.11 1.81
CA ALA A 63 1.77 9.43 2.27
C ALA A 63 2.15 8.12 2.96
N ALA A 64 1.59 7.88 4.15
CA ALA A 64 1.91 6.69 4.95
C ALA A 64 1.67 5.43 4.09
N GLY A 65 2.74 4.68 3.82
CA GLY A 65 2.70 3.45 3.03
C GLY A 65 3.31 3.49 1.63
N ALA A 66 3.66 4.68 1.12
CA ALA A 66 4.29 4.82 -0.19
C ALA A 66 5.80 5.04 -0.07
N GLU A 67 6.53 4.02 0.38
CA GLU A 67 8.00 4.05 0.29
C GLU A 67 8.44 3.81 -1.16
N ALA A 68 9.53 4.51 -1.56
CA ALA A 68 10.13 4.28 -2.86
C ALA A 68 10.65 2.85 -2.96
N THR A 69 10.35 2.20 -4.08
CA THR A 69 10.74 0.81 -4.37
C THR A 69 11.90 0.77 -5.38
N ASP A 70 12.31 -0.43 -5.75
CA ASP A 70 13.26 -0.67 -6.84
C ASP A 70 12.65 -0.44 -8.23
N GLY A 71 11.34 -0.18 -8.31
CA GLY A 71 10.61 0.04 -9.54
C GLY A 71 10.56 -1.17 -10.49
N ARG A 72 10.88 -2.36 -9.99
CA ARG A 72 10.84 -3.57 -10.80
C ARG A 72 9.42 -4.10 -10.91
N LEU A 73 9.02 -4.37 -12.15
CA LEU A 73 7.73 -4.99 -12.49
C LEU A 73 7.95 -6.43 -12.91
N ASP A 74 7.13 -7.33 -12.39
CA ASP A 74 7.07 -8.73 -12.76
C ASP A 74 5.65 -9.13 -13.20
N VAL A 75 5.50 -10.35 -13.70
CA VAL A 75 4.21 -10.92 -14.11
C VAL A 75 3.90 -12.12 -13.24
N SER A 76 2.75 -12.09 -12.57
CA SER A 76 2.19 -13.21 -11.86
C SER A 76 1.08 -13.88 -12.68
N THR A 77 0.90 -15.18 -12.47
CA THR A 77 -0.23 -15.98 -12.96
C THR A 77 -0.94 -16.70 -11.81
N GLU A 78 -0.66 -16.24 -10.58
CA GLU A 78 -1.28 -16.82 -9.39
C GLU A 78 -2.75 -16.36 -9.26
N GLY A 79 -3.58 -17.25 -8.73
CA GLY A 79 -5.02 -16.96 -8.56
C GLY A 79 -5.85 -17.26 -9.80
N GLN A 80 -6.97 -16.55 -9.95
CA GLN A 80 -7.97 -16.80 -11.02
C GLN A 80 -8.08 -15.64 -12.02
N SER A 81 -7.29 -14.60 -11.86
CA SER A 81 -7.39 -13.36 -12.64
C SER A 81 -6.56 -13.39 -13.94
N GLY A 82 -5.94 -14.53 -14.27
CA GLY A 82 -5.05 -14.63 -15.43
C GLY A 82 -3.66 -14.06 -15.14
N ALA A 83 -2.95 -13.60 -16.17
CA ALA A 83 -1.66 -12.95 -16.01
C ALA A 83 -1.85 -11.47 -15.66
N TYR A 84 -1.11 -11.00 -14.65
CA TYR A 84 -1.17 -9.62 -14.19
C TYR A 84 0.18 -9.12 -13.68
N LEU A 85 0.32 -7.80 -13.56
CA LEU A 85 1.53 -7.17 -13.09
C LEU A 85 1.63 -7.21 -11.56
N THR A 86 2.86 -7.44 -11.10
CA THR A 86 3.24 -7.31 -9.68
C THR A 86 4.49 -6.47 -9.53
N ASP A 87 4.72 -5.94 -8.34
CA ASP A 87 6.02 -5.43 -7.94
C ASP A 87 7.00 -6.56 -7.57
N SER A 88 8.23 -6.21 -7.22
CA SER A 88 9.27 -7.16 -6.80
C SER A 88 8.94 -7.92 -5.51
N ALA A 89 8.01 -7.42 -4.70
CA ALA A 89 7.50 -8.09 -3.50
C ALA A 89 6.35 -9.05 -3.80
N GLY A 90 5.85 -9.07 -5.05
CA GLY A 90 4.71 -9.89 -5.48
C GLY A 90 3.35 -9.27 -5.18
N SER A 91 3.28 -7.98 -4.85
CA SER A 91 2.02 -7.26 -4.69
C SER A 91 1.40 -6.95 -6.05
N SER A 92 0.11 -7.20 -6.18
CA SER A 92 -0.65 -6.92 -7.40
C SER A 92 -0.72 -5.43 -7.70
N LEU A 93 -0.67 -5.07 -8.98
CA LEU A 93 -0.66 -3.68 -9.43
C LEU A 93 -1.94 -3.34 -10.20
N TYR A 94 -2.44 -2.16 -9.89
CA TYR A 94 -3.71 -1.63 -10.36
C TYR A 94 -3.54 -0.27 -11.01
N THR A 95 -4.52 0.11 -11.80
CA THR A 95 -4.67 1.45 -12.35
C THR A 95 -6.09 1.95 -12.10
N LEU A 96 -6.22 3.25 -11.91
CA LEU A 96 -7.49 3.94 -11.82
C LEU A 96 -7.96 4.31 -13.24
N GLU A 97 -9.25 4.14 -13.52
CA GLU A 97 -9.84 4.55 -14.79
C GLU A 97 -9.65 6.06 -15.01
N ASP A 98 -9.28 6.43 -16.22
CA ASP A 98 -9.07 7.82 -16.66
C ASP A 98 -7.95 8.58 -15.92
N ASP A 99 -7.17 7.93 -15.04
CA ASP A 99 -5.99 8.52 -14.45
C ASP A 99 -4.76 8.28 -15.33
N SER A 100 -4.13 9.36 -15.76
CA SER A 100 -2.93 9.32 -16.63
C SER A 100 -1.73 10.07 -16.05
N ASP A 101 -1.95 10.88 -15.01
CA ASP A 101 -0.94 11.76 -14.42
C ASP A 101 -0.85 11.64 -12.89
N GLY A 102 -1.58 10.69 -12.29
CA GLY A 102 -1.61 10.46 -10.86
C GLY A 102 -2.45 11.45 -10.08
N SER A 103 -3.19 12.34 -10.75
CA SER A 103 -4.04 13.33 -10.10
C SER A 103 -5.39 12.78 -9.66
N GLY A 104 -5.81 11.64 -10.21
CA GLY A 104 -7.06 10.96 -9.87
C GLY A 104 -7.07 10.37 -8.46
N CYS A 105 -5.89 10.04 -7.93
CA CYS A 105 -5.75 9.46 -6.59
C CYS A 105 -4.79 10.30 -5.75
N VAL A 106 -5.35 11.09 -4.84
CA VAL A 106 -4.63 11.99 -3.91
C VAL A 106 -5.21 11.90 -2.50
N ASP A 107 -4.50 12.43 -1.53
CA ASP A 107 -4.93 12.51 -0.12
C ASP A 107 -5.40 11.14 0.43
N ALA A 108 -6.63 11.04 0.89
CA ALA A 108 -7.19 9.81 1.48
C ALA A 108 -7.26 8.61 0.50
N CYS A 109 -7.21 8.86 -0.81
CA CYS A 109 -7.09 7.79 -1.80
C CYS A 109 -5.80 7.00 -1.60
N LEU A 110 -4.70 7.68 -1.29
CA LEU A 110 -3.38 7.08 -1.15
C LEU A 110 -3.27 6.12 0.04
N ASP A 111 -4.17 6.22 1.02
CA ASP A 111 -4.24 5.27 2.13
C ASP A 111 -4.81 3.91 1.68
N ALA A 112 -5.80 3.93 0.79
CA ALA A 112 -6.41 2.73 0.22
C ALA A 112 -5.64 2.20 -1.00
N TRP A 113 -5.09 3.11 -1.80
CA TRP A 113 -4.39 2.83 -3.05
C TRP A 113 -3.00 3.47 -3.06
N PRO A 114 -2.03 2.92 -2.33
CA PRO A 114 -0.68 3.43 -2.31
C PRO A 114 -0.04 3.39 -3.70
N PRO A 115 0.54 4.51 -4.19
CA PRO A 115 1.21 4.55 -5.48
C PRO A 115 2.50 3.72 -5.45
N LEU A 116 2.87 3.13 -6.59
CA LEU A 116 4.16 2.49 -6.77
C LEU A 116 5.22 3.55 -7.06
N LEU A 117 5.91 4.00 -6.04
CA LEU A 117 6.94 5.04 -6.15
C LEU A 117 8.32 4.45 -6.41
N VAL A 118 9.15 5.22 -7.12
CA VAL A 118 10.59 4.96 -7.28
C VAL A 118 11.39 6.16 -6.84
N GLY A 119 12.63 5.89 -6.38
CA GLY A 119 13.62 6.93 -6.11
C GLY A 119 14.41 7.28 -7.38
N ASP A 120 15.72 7.45 -7.22
CA ASP A 120 16.63 7.81 -8.32
C ASP A 120 16.93 6.67 -9.31
N VAL A 121 16.27 5.52 -9.14
CA VAL A 121 16.48 4.34 -10.00
C VAL A 121 15.39 4.30 -11.07
N ALA A 122 15.78 4.12 -12.32
CA ALA A 122 14.81 3.93 -13.40
C ALA A 122 14.05 2.61 -13.21
N PRO A 123 12.72 2.60 -13.37
CA PRO A 123 11.94 1.38 -13.26
C PRO A 123 12.29 0.41 -14.40
N SER A 124 12.07 -0.87 -14.15
CA SER A 124 12.37 -1.93 -15.12
C SER A 124 11.28 -2.99 -15.13
N GLY A 125 11.10 -3.64 -16.28
CA GLY A 125 10.19 -4.77 -16.42
C GLY A 125 10.96 -6.08 -16.57
N SER A 126 10.35 -7.19 -16.12
CA SER A 126 10.84 -8.53 -16.45
C SER A 126 10.74 -8.81 -17.97
N GLU A 127 11.43 -9.85 -18.46
CA GLU A 127 11.43 -10.22 -19.88
C GLU A 127 10.04 -10.54 -20.45
N ARG A 128 9.06 -10.76 -19.59
CA ARG A 128 7.65 -10.99 -19.96
C ARG A 128 6.90 -9.71 -20.31
N LEU A 129 7.45 -8.56 -19.98
CA LEU A 129 6.85 -7.25 -20.20
C LEU A 129 7.49 -6.55 -21.38
N GLN A 130 6.71 -5.72 -22.05
CA GLN A 130 7.21 -4.88 -23.13
C GLN A 130 7.98 -3.70 -22.52
N ALA A 131 9.29 -3.66 -22.71
CA ALA A 131 10.15 -2.66 -22.10
C ALA A 131 9.74 -1.20 -22.41
N GLY A 132 9.16 -0.95 -23.58
CA GLY A 132 8.67 0.38 -23.97
C GLY A 132 7.40 0.84 -23.24
N MET A 133 6.75 -0.03 -22.46
CA MET A 133 5.55 0.32 -21.68
C MET A 133 5.86 0.78 -20.26
N VAL A 134 7.06 0.48 -19.74
CA VAL A 134 7.47 0.90 -18.38
C VAL A 134 7.98 2.34 -18.44
N GLY A 135 7.45 3.18 -17.57
CA GLY A 135 7.84 4.58 -17.47
C GLY A 135 7.60 5.16 -16.08
N THR A 136 7.69 6.46 -15.98
CA THR A 136 7.40 7.22 -14.76
C THR A 136 6.64 8.50 -15.08
N ILE A 137 5.90 8.98 -14.08
CA ILE A 137 5.35 10.34 -14.02
C ILE A 137 5.85 11.02 -12.75
N GLU A 138 5.93 12.34 -12.78
CA GLU A 138 6.14 13.17 -11.59
C GLU A 138 4.78 13.57 -11.02
N ARG A 139 4.54 13.24 -9.77
CA ARG A 139 3.34 13.63 -9.03
C ARG A 139 3.44 15.08 -8.54
N ALA A 140 2.31 15.67 -8.15
CA ALA A 140 2.25 17.05 -7.64
C ALA A 140 3.08 17.28 -6.37
N ASP A 141 3.39 16.22 -5.62
CA ASP A 141 4.25 16.27 -4.43
C ASP A 141 5.75 16.10 -4.75
N GLY A 142 6.10 16.00 -6.03
CA GLY A 142 7.47 15.81 -6.51
C GLY A 142 7.97 14.36 -6.46
N SER A 143 7.14 13.40 -6.04
CA SER A 143 7.51 11.99 -6.08
C SER A 143 7.39 11.41 -7.50
N SER A 144 8.24 10.44 -7.82
CA SER A 144 8.19 9.71 -9.10
C SER A 144 7.38 8.44 -8.95
N GLN A 145 6.30 8.30 -9.70
CA GLN A 145 5.45 7.12 -9.74
C GLN A 145 5.69 6.29 -10.99
N VAL A 146 5.78 4.97 -10.83
CA VAL A 146 5.91 4.04 -11.96
C VAL A 146 4.61 4.02 -12.76
N THR A 147 4.77 3.96 -14.09
CA THR A 147 3.66 3.78 -15.03
C THR A 147 3.87 2.53 -15.88
N TYR A 148 2.77 1.97 -16.35
CA TYR A 148 2.78 0.93 -17.38
C TYR A 148 1.78 1.30 -18.47
N ASN A 149 2.23 1.29 -19.71
CA ASN A 149 1.45 1.75 -20.87
C ASN A 149 0.84 3.16 -20.67
N GLY A 150 1.58 4.04 -19.97
CA GLY A 150 1.15 5.41 -19.68
C GLY A 150 0.18 5.56 -18.48
N HIS A 151 -0.20 4.47 -17.82
CA HIS A 151 -1.09 4.49 -16.66
C HIS A 151 -0.30 4.39 -15.35
N PRO A 152 -0.56 5.27 -14.37
CA PRO A 152 0.04 5.20 -13.05
C PRO A 152 -0.32 3.91 -12.33
N LEU A 153 0.67 3.30 -11.66
CA LEU A 153 0.51 2.04 -10.95
C LEU A 153 0.31 2.26 -9.46
N TYR A 154 -0.64 1.52 -8.92
CA TYR A 154 -1.03 1.53 -7.51
C TYR A 154 -1.06 0.11 -6.94
N ARG A 155 -0.91 -0.01 -5.62
CA ARG A 155 -1.24 -1.21 -4.87
C ARG A 155 -2.63 -1.05 -4.25
N TYR A 156 -3.19 -2.14 -3.76
CA TYR A 156 -4.41 -2.09 -2.95
C TYR A 156 -4.08 -2.47 -1.50
N ALA A 157 -4.37 -1.59 -0.56
CA ALA A 157 -4.02 -1.79 0.85
C ALA A 157 -4.69 -3.03 1.49
N ALA A 158 -5.83 -3.47 0.94
CA ALA A 158 -6.51 -4.67 1.41
C ALA A 158 -5.95 -5.98 0.82
N ASP A 159 -5.03 -5.92 -0.17
CA ASP A 159 -4.33 -7.09 -0.68
C ASP A 159 -3.18 -7.44 0.26
N THR A 160 -3.41 -8.36 1.18
CA THR A 160 -2.40 -8.83 2.11
C THR A 160 -1.77 -10.13 1.62
N GLY A 161 -0.51 -10.06 1.18
CA GLY A 161 0.26 -11.19 0.63
C GLY A 161 0.17 -11.32 -0.89
N THR A 162 0.97 -12.26 -1.43
CA THR A 162 1.05 -12.53 -2.87
C THR A 162 -0.20 -13.20 -3.42
N GLY A 163 -0.47 -13.05 -4.73
CA GLY A 163 -1.59 -13.70 -5.41
C GLY A 163 -2.97 -13.11 -5.06
N ARG A 164 -3.01 -12.02 -4.30
CA ARG A 164 -4.26 -11.31 -3.99
C ARG A 164 -4.56 -10.28 -5.06
N THR A 165 -5.79 -10.28 -5.54
CA THR A 165 -6.28 -9.41 -6.61
C THR A 165 -7.65 -8.81 -6.27
N ALA A 166 -7.87 -8.52 -4.97
CA ALA A 166 -9.17 -8.05 -4.49
C ALA A 166 -9.50 -6.62 -4.95
N GLY A 167 -8.49 -5.87 -5.42
CA GLY A 167 -8.68 -4.54 -5.99
C GLY A 167 -9.24 -4.54 -7.41
N HIS A 168 -9.28 -5.69 -8.10
CA HIS A 168 -9.81 -5.75 -9.46
C HIS A 168 -11.33 -5.57 -9.50
N GLY A 169 -11.79 -4.59 -10.29
CA GLY A 169 -13.21 -4.28 -10.42
C GLY A 169 -13.80 -3.55 -9.19
N VAL A 170 -12.96 -3.03 -8.29
CA VAL A 170 -13.44 -2.15 -7.23
C VAL A 170 -13.94 -0.86 -7.84
N GLU A 171 -15.14 -0.46 -7.44
CA GLU A 171 -15.73 0.83 -7.71
C GLU A 171 -15.89 1.57 -6.39
N ASP A 172 -15.20 2.68 -6.23
CA ASP A 172 -15.23 3.48 -5.03
C ASP A 172 -15.46 4.98 -5.33
N GLN A 173 -15.31 5.84 -4.34
CA GLN A 173 -15.52 7.28 -4.51
C GLN A 173 -14.52 7.96 -5.45
N TRP A 174 -13.41 7.30 -5.78
CA TRP A 174 -12.36 7.82 -6.67
C TRP A 174 -12.51 7.30 -8.10
N GLY A 175 -13.23 6.20 -8.32
CA GLY A 175 -13.52 5.64 -9.64
C GLY A 175 -13.44 4.13 -9.69
N HIS A 176 -13.21 3.60 -10.89
CA HIS A 176 -13.06 2.17 -11.13
C HIS A 176 -11.59 1.75 -11.16
N TRP A 177 -11.28 0.66 -10.49
CA TRP A 177 -9.95 0.11 -10.38
C TRP A 177 -9.79 -1.20 -11.12
N TYR A 178 -8.72 -1.32 -11.87
CA TYR A 178 -8.45 -2.48 -12.69
C TYR A 178 -7.07 -3.06 -12.42
N LEU A 179 -7.00 -4.37 -12.38
CA LEU A 179 -5.75 -5.11 -12.37
C LEU A 179 -5.06 -4.92 -13.74
N VAL A 180 -3.77 -4.63 -13.72
CA VAL A 180 -3.02 -4.36 -14.97
C VAL A 180 -2.51 -5.66 -15.56
N THR A 181 -2.77 -5.89 -16.85
CA THR A 181 -2.28 -7.05 -17.58
C THR A 181 -0.92 -6.77 -18.25
N PRO A 182 -0.14 -7.81 -18.62
CA PRO A 182 1.12 -7.62 -19.35
C PRO A 182 0.99 -6.93 -20.70
N GLU A 183 -0.20 -6.98 -21.29
CA GLU A 183 -0.56 -6.31 -22.54
C GLU A 183 -0.83 -4.80 -22.34
N GLY A 184 -0.92 -4.35 -21.10
CA GLY A 184 -1.25 -2.97 -20.75
C GLY A 184 -2.74 -2.67 -20.87
N GLU A 185 -3.56 -3.71 -20.86
CA GLU A 185 -5.03 -3.61 -20.83
C GLU A 185 -5.54 -3.65 -19.38
N ARG A 186 -6.77 -3.17 -19.20
CA ARG A 186 -7.52 -3.10 -17.94
C ARG A 186 -8.63 -4.14 -17.94
#